data_cdcaad91968d8653d77575001148c3d9
#
_entry.id   cdcaad91968d8653d77575001148c3d9
#
_cell.length_a   1.000
_cell.length_b   1.000
_cell.length_c   1.000
_cell.angle_alpha   90.00
_cell.angle_beta   90.00
_cell.angle_gamma   90.00
#
_symmetry.space_group_name_H-M   'P 1'
#
loop_
_entity.id
_entity.type
_entity.pdbx_description
1 polymer ?
#
loop_
_entity_poly.entity_id
_entity_poly.type
_entity_poly.pdbx_seq_one_letter_code
_entity_poly.pdbx_strand_id
1 'polypeptide(L)'
;MSFASITSAATQKLQERISDKWFNSDGTPKVNYPWKIADNTPKGDGGEEIVAGIFQWYYDKVYDGYKVDVKVVGGDKGDYDVIITVAELDITIKIEVKTATEDSNGKFQWNGLKKGIDYDYAFGLGVRPDSFDFAIQSRKYLEETLTTNMSRDVKGSYKWSSTLRDNVMNLTEENFIQRLEELGLA
;
A
#
# COMPACT_ATOMS: atom_id res chain seq x y z
N MET A 1 -3.54 -17.49 7.90
CA MET A 1 -4.42 -16.29 7.87
C MET A 1 -5.05 -16.22 6.49
N SER A 2 -6.34 -15.83 6.35
CA SER A 2 -6.94 -15.69 5.00
C SER A 2 -6.68 -14.29 4.44
N PHE A 3 -6.66 -14.15 3.11
CA PHE A 3 -6.47 -12.86 2.44
C PHE A 3 -7.48 -11.80 2.94
N ALA A 4 -8.76 -12.16 3.02
CA ALA A 4 -9.81 -11.26 3.52
C ALA A 4 -9.66 -10.87 5.00
N SER A 5 -9.07 -11.73 5.84
CA SER A 5 -8.88 -11.41 7.27
C SER A 5 -7.79 -10.35 7.50
N ILE A 6 -6.85 -10.19 6.58
CA ILE A 6 -5.75 -9.21 6.68
C ILE A 6 -6.31 -7.80 6.59
N THR A 7 -7.09 -7.51 5.56
CA THR A 7 -7.70 -6.18 5.34
C THR A 7 -8.70 -5.82 6.43
N SER A 8 -9.46 -6.80 6.92
CA SER A 8 -10.43 -6.61 8.01
C SER A 8 -9.74 -6.24 9.33
N ALA A 9 -8.66 -6.94 9.69
CA ALA A 9 -7.92 -6.65 10.93
C ALA A 9 -7.31 -5.26 10.94
N ALA A 10 -6.70 -4.82 9.82
CA ALA A 10 -6.14 -3.47 9.71
C ALA A 10 -7.22 -2.39 9.80
N THR A 11 -8.38 -2.59 9.17
CA THR A 11 -9.51 -1.67 9.25
C THR A 11 -10.04 -1.56 10.69
N GLN A 12 -10.12 -2.67 11.42
CA GLN A 12 -10.54 -2.67 12.82
C GLN A 12 -9.58 -1.85 13.70
N LYS A 13 -8.27 -2.02 13.55
CA LYS A 13 -7.26 -1.23 14.28
C LYS A 13 -7.38 0.28 14.03
N LEU A 14 -7.76 0.68 12.81
CA LEU A 14 -7.96 2.09 12.48
C LEU A 14 -9.18 2.68 13.18
N GLN A 15 -10.22 1.92 13.41
CA GLN A 15 -11.41 2.40 14.15
C GLN A 15 -11.06 2.86 15.57
N GLU A 16 -10.04 2.26 16.18
CA GLU A 16 -9.56 2.63 17.52
C GLU A 16 -8.69 3.92 17.51
N ARG A 17 -8.31 4.42 16.33
CA ARG A 17 -7.43 5.59 16.14
C ARG A 17 -8.14 6.78 15.49
N ILE A 18 -9.47 6.81 15.55
CA ILE A 18 -10.26 7.92 15.02
C ILE A 18 -10.25 9.07 16.02
N SER A 19 -9.88 10.25 15.56
CA SER A 19 -9.86 11.47 16.38
C SER A 19 -11.27 12.04 16.59
N ASP A 20 -11.55 12.57 17.80
CA ASP A 20 -12.82 13.20 18.17
C ASP A 20 -13.25 14.35 17.24
N LYS A 21 -12.31 14.99 16.53
CA LYS A 21 -12.61 16.02 15.52
C LYS A 21 -13.54 15.55 14.39
N TRP A 22 -13.65 14.23 14.20
CA TRP A 22 -14.47 13.60 13.18
C TRP A 22 -15.87 13.20 13.65
N PHE A 23 -16.19 13.50 14.90
CA PHE A 23 -17.53 13.31 15.43
C PHE A 23 -18.29 14.63 15.50
N ASN A 24 -19.60 14.54 15.36
CA ASN A 24 -20.54 15.63 15.64
C ASN A 24 -20.68 15.81 17.17
N SER A 25 -21.27 16.91 17.60
CA SER A 25 -21.54 17.17 19.01
C SER A 25 -22.48 16.15 19.68
N ASP A 26 -23.23 15.41 18.90
CA ASP A 26 -24.12 14.32 19.35
C ASP A 26 -23.42 12.94 19.40
N GLY A 27 -22.11 12.90 19.12
CA GLY A 27 -21.33 11.66 19.12
C GLY A 27 -21.46 10.82 17.84
N THR A 28 -22.19 11.29 16.83
CA THR A 28 -22.26 10.59 15.54
C THR A 28 -21.05 10.91 14.68
N PRO A 29 -20.50 9.92 13.94
CA PRO A 29 -19.37 10.18 13.05
C PRO A 29 -19.81 11.07 11.87
N LYS A 30 -19.01 12.09 11.54
CA LYS A 30 -19.23 12.96 10.37
C LYS A 30 -19.15 12.20 9.05
N VAL A 31 -18.38 11.12 9.03
CA VAL A 31 -18.24 10.23 7.88
C VAL A 31 -18.11 8.81 8.41
N ASN A 32 -18.95 7.91 7.96
CA ASN A 32 -18.93 6.50 8.39
C ASN A 32 -17.91 5.67 7.58
N TYR A 33 -16.66 6.13 7.55
CA TYR A 33 -15.59 5.52 6.78
C TYR A 33 -14.25 5.70 7.51
N PRO A 34 -13.83 4.73 8.33
CA PRO A 34 -12.66 4.85 9.21
C PRO A 34 -11.38 5.34 8.51
N TRP A 35 -11.06 4.81 7.36
CA TRP A 35 -9.88 5.21 6.60
C TRP A 35 -9.89 6.66 6.15
N LYS A 36 -11.08 7.24 5.90
CA LYS A 36 -11.19 8.66 5.50
C LYS A 36 -10.91 9.58 6.65
N ILE A 37 -11.33 9.22 7.84
CA ILE A 37 -11.30 10.05 9.04
C ILE A 37 -10.09 9.82 9.94
N ALA A 38 -9.33 8.75 9.74
CA ALA A 38 -8.06 8.53 10.42
C ALA A 38 -7.02 9.60 10.01
N ASP A 39 -6.08 9.90 10.89
CA ASP A 39 -4.94 10.75 10.55
C ASP A 39 -3.98 10.03 9.56
N ASN A 40 -3.09 10.80 8.92
CA ASN A 40 -2.24 10.26 7.85
C ASN A 40 -1.28 9.17 8.34
N THR A 41 -0.68 9.33 9.53
CA THR A 41 0.22 8.32 10.10
C THR A 41 -0.47 6.98 10.34
N PRO A 42 -1.61 6.90 11.07
CA PRO A 42 -2.36 5.66 11.18
C PRO A 42 -2.79 5.02 9.85
N LYS A 43 -3.07 5.84 8.83
CA LYS A 43 -3.38 5.33 7.48
C LYS A 43 -2.16 4.70 6.82
N GLY A 44 -1.00 5.34 6.94
CA GLY A 44 0.28 4.81 6.47
C GLY A 44 0.57 3.47 7.13
N ASP A 45 0.63 3.45 8.46
CA ASP A 45 0.90 2.25 9.26
C ASP A 45 -0.06 1.09 8.90
N GLY A 46 -1.38 1.39 8.80
CA GLY A 46 -2.38 0.39 8.44
C GLY A 46 -2.21 -0.15 7.01
N GLY A 47 -1.81 0.70 6.07
CA GLY A 47 -1.51 0.30 4.70
C GLY A 47 -0.28 -0.60 4.62
N GLU A 48 0.78 -0.27 5.32
CA GLU A 48 2.00 -1.07 5.42
C GLU A 48 1.71 -2.45 6.03
N GLU A 49 0.91 -2.52 7.10
CA GLU A 49 0.48 -3.78 7.71
C GLU A 49 -0.34 -4.65 6.74
N ILE A 50 -1.26 -4.05 5.96
CA ILE A 50 -2.01 -4.79 4.92
C ILE A 50 -1.05 -5.35 3.89
N VAL A 51 -0.17 -4.52 3.35
CA VAL A 51 0.77 -4.93 2.30
C VAL A 51 1.70 -6.03 2.80
N ALA A 52 2.30 -5.86 3.98
CA ALA A 52 3.13 -6.92 4.58
C ALA A 52 2.35 -8.22 4.78
N GLY A 53 1.11 -8.14 5.28
CA GLY A 53 0.27 -9.31 5.52
C GLY A 53 -0.08 -10.08 4.25
N ILE A 54 -0.43 -9.39 3.14
CA ILE A 54 -0.79 -10.06 1.88
C ILE A 54 0.45 -10.66 1.19
N PHE A 55 1.62 -10.01 1.28
CA PHE A 55 2.86 -10.60 0.77
C PHE A 55 3.28 -11.82 1.61
N GLN A 56 3.19 -11.78 2.95
CA GLN A 56 3.44 -12.95 3.79
C GLN A 56 2.52 -14.10 3.42
N TRP A 57 1.20 -13.84 3.30
CA TRP A 57 0.21 -14.83 2.90
C TRP A 57 0.53 -15.46 1.54
N TYR A 58 0.97 -14.66 0.56
CA TYR A 58 1.30 -15.12 -0.77
C TYR A 58 2.57 -15.97 -0.79
N TYR A 59 3.64 -15.43 -0.23
CA TYR A 59 4.94 -16.12 -0.29
C TYR A 59 5.02 -17.35 0.60
N ASP A 60 4.24 -17.44 1.68
CA ASP A 60 4.07 -18.67 2.46
C ASP A 60 3.50 -19.83 1.60
N LYS A 61 2.69 -19.48 0.58
CA LYS A 61 2.15 -20.48 -0.36
C LYS A 61 3.12 -20.83 -1.49
N VAL A 62 3.82 -19.84 -2.02
CA VAL A 62 4.73 -20.02 -3.16
C VAL A 62 6.02 -20.71 -2.74
N TYR A 63 6.54 -20.34 -1.58
CA TYR A 63 7.77 -20.89 -1.02
C TYR A 63 7.49 -21.87 0.11
N ASP A 64 6.54 -22.80 -0.10
CA ASP A 64 6.23 -23.85 0.88
C ASP A 64 7.49 -24.65 1.23
N GLY A 65 7.76 -24.77 2.53
CA GLY A 65 8.96 -25.41 3.07
C GLY A 65 10.18 -24.48 3.26
N TYR A 66 10.13 -23.23 2.80
CA TYR A 66 11.14 -22.21 3.08
C TYR A 66 10.67 -21.23 4.15
N LYS A 67 11.64 -20.64 4.87
CA LYS A 67 11.31 -19.59 5.83
C LYS A 67 11.15 -18.24 5.11
N VAL A 68 9.93 -17.78 4.96
CA VAL A 68 9.62 -16.44 4.47
C VAL A 68 9.50 -15.48 5.65
N ASP A 69 10.17 -14.33 5.56
CA ASP A 69 10.13 -13.27 6.56
C ASP A 69 9.71 -11.97 5.87
N VAL A 70 8.50 -11.48 6.22
CA VAL A 70 7.99 -10.21 5.72
C VAL A 70 7.85 -9.25 6.89
N LYS A 71 8.52 -8.10 6.81
CA LYS A 71 8.56 -7.11 7.88
C LYS A 71 8.15 -5.73 7.39
N VAL A 72 7.38 -5.03 8.21
CA VAL A 72 7.26 -3.58 8.13
C VAL A 72 8.53 -2.97 8.72
N VAL A 73 9.18 -2.12 7.96
CA VAL A 73 10.39 -1.40 8.35
C VAL A 73 9.97 -0.02 8.85
N GLY A 74 9.67 0.08 10.14
CA GLY A 74 9.19 1.33 10.71
C GLY A 74 10.26 2.42 10.82
N GLY A 75 9.84 3.67 10.67
CA GLY A 75 10.59 4.89 10.96
C GLY A 75 10.91 5.76 9.75
N ASP A 76 11.09 7.06 9.97
CA ASP A 76 11.30 8.12 8.95
C ASP A 76 12.61 8.01 8.14
N LYS A 77 13.40 6.95 8.31
CA LYS A 77 14.76 6.82 7.77
C LYS A 77 14.95 5.70 6.76
N GLY A 78 13.90 4.94 6.43
CA GLY A 78 13.96 3.87 5.44
C GLY A 78 13.71 4.38 4.02
N ASP A 79 14.34 3.74 3.06
CA ASP A 79 14.08 3.96 1.63
C ASP A 79 12.91 3.08 1.13
N TYR A 80 12.34 2.26 2.03
CA TYR A 80 11.22 1.36 1.78
C TYR A 80 10.46 1.04 3.08
N ASP A 81 9.21 0.65 2.95
CA ASP A 81 8.30 0.43 4.07
C ASP A 81 8.15 -1.06 4.43
N VAL A 82 8.29 -1.95 3.45
CA VAL A 82 8.18 -3.41 3.65
C VAL A 82 9.37 -4.12 3.01
N ILE A 83 9.95 -5.08 3.72
CA ILE A 83 10.99 -5.99 3.19
C ILE A 83 10.49 -7.44 3.24
N ILE A 84 10.76 -8.16 2.18
CA ILE A 84 10.45 -9.57 2.02
C ILE A 84 11.78 -10.31 1.86
N THR A 85 12.02 -11.34 2.65
CA THR A 85 13.25 -12.10 2.61
C THR A 85 12.98 -13.60 2.61
N VAL A 86 13.58 -14.33 1.69
CA VAL A 86 13.67 -15.79 1.71
C VAL A 86 15.16 -16.15 1.71
N ALA A 87 15.72 -16.28 2.90
CA ALA A 87 17.17 -16.34 3.10
C ALA A 87 17.82 -17.54 2.39
N GLU A 88 17.17 -18.69 2.37
CA GLU A 88 17.68 -19.92 1.75
C GLU A 88 17.77 -19.81 0.21
N LEU A 89 17.06 -18.87 -0.39
CA LEU A 89 17.05 -18.62 -1.83
C LEU A 89 17.76 -17.32 -2.23
N ASP A 90 18.36 -16.61 -1.26
CA ASP A 90 18.99 -15.28 -1.46
C ASP A 90 18.05 -14.26 -2.12
N ILE A 91 16.74 -14.35 -1.78
CA ILE A 91 15.73 -13.44 -2.28
C ILE A 91 15.52 -12.33 -1.26
N THR A 92 15.62 -11.08 -1.72
CA THR A 92 15.24 -9.89 -0.96
C THR A 92 14.49 -8.94 -1.87
N ILE A 93 13.29 -8.52 -1.46
CA ILE A 93 12.43 -7.59 -2.20
C ILE A 93 12.04 -6.44 -1.26
N LYS A 94 12.24 -5.21 -1.71
CA LYS A 94 11.96 -3.96 -0.99
C LYS A 94 10.76 -3.26 -1.60
N ILE A 95 9.76 -2.97 -0.79
CA ILE A 95 8.50 -2.36 -1.23
C ILE A 95 8.32 -1.01 -0.55
N GLU A 96 8.15 0.04 -1.34
CA GLU A 96 7.66 1.33 -0.88
C GLU A 96 6.14 1.33 -0.92
N VAL A 97 5.47 1.64 0.19
CA VAL A 97 4.00 1.62 0.30
C VAL A 97 3.45 3.04 0.33
N LYS A 98 2.43 3.28 -0.47
CA LYS A 98 1.68 4.54 -0.44
C LYS A 98 0.19 4.25 -0.30
N THR A 99 -0.41 4.76 0.75
CA THR A 99 -1.84 4.57 1.04
C THR A 99 -2.62 5.85 0.76
N ALA A 100 -3.71 5.73 0.01
CA ALA A 100 -4.61 6.83 -0.28
C ALA A 100 -6.06 6.41 -0.16
N THR A 101 -6.91 7.30 0.36
CA THR A 101 -8.36 7.16 0.23
C THR A 101 -8.82 7.81 -1.07
N GLU A 102 -9.91 7.31 -1.65
CA GLU A 102 -10.46 7.91 -2.86
C GLU A 102 -10.82 9.40 -2.68
N ASP A 103 -10.61 10.17 -3.73
CA ASP A 103 -11.07 11.56 -3.82
C ASP A 103 -12.56 11.63 -4.24
N SER A 104 -13.09 12.86 -4.43
CA SER A 104 -14.47 13.07 -4.86
C SER A 104 -14.80 12.54 -6.28
N ASN A 105 -13.78 12.18 -7.06
CA ASN A 105 -13.90 11.62 -8.39
C ASN A 105 -13.62 10.12 -8.42
N GLY A 106 -13.51 9.47 -7.26
CA GLY A 106 -13.22 8.05 -7.12
C GLY A 106 -11.76 7.68 -7.46
N LYS A 107 -10.83 8.64 -7.41
CA LYS A 107 -9.43 8.45 -7.78
C LYS A 107 -8.54 8.43 -6.56
N PHE A 108 -7.38 7.78 -6.69
CA PHE A 108 -6.34 7.75 -5.67
C PHE A 108 -5.18 8.65 -6.07
N GLN A 109 -4.55 9.28 -5.07
CA GLN A 109 -3.33 10.05 -5.22
C GLN A 109 -2.32 9.58 -4.18
N TRP A 110 -1.33 8.82 -4.63
CA TRP A 110 -0.25 8.29 -3.81
C TRP A 110 0.91 9.30 -3.79
N ASN A 111 0.90 10.14 -2.77
CA ASN A 111 1.86 11.23 -2.62
C ASN A 111 3.16 10.79 -1.96
N GLY A 112 4.22 11.56 -2.15
CA GLY A 112 5.47 11.41 -1.42
C GLY A 112 6.43 10.37 -2.01
N LEU A 113 6.15 9.83 -3.20
CA LEU A 113 7.06 8.92 -3.88
C LEU A 113 8.31 9.68 -4.33
N LYS A 114 9.48 9.26 -3.89
CA LYS A 114 10.76 9.92 -4.18
C LYS A 114 11.52 9.17 -5.27
N LYS A 115 12.25 9.93 -6.09
CA LYS A 115 13.16 9.37 -7.08
C LYS A 115 14.52 9.06 -6.45
N GLY A 116 15.14 7.96 -6.86
CA GLY A 116 16.51 7.61 -6.47
C GLY A 116 16.66 6.99 -5.09
N ILE A 117 15.57 6.58 -4.44
CA ILE A 117 15.61 5.81 -3.19
C ILE A 117 15.66 4.30 -3.47
N ASP A 118 16.09 3.53 -2.48
CA ASP A 118 16.41 2.10 -2.62
C ASP A 118 15.20 1.20 -2.32
N TYR A 119 14.23 1.16 -3.25
CA TYR A 119 13.17 0.15 -3.27
C TYR A 119 13.12 -0.54 -4.65
N ASP A 120 12.58 -1.73 -4.72
CA ASP A 120 12.41 -2.48 -5.96
C ASP A 120 11.07 -2.18 -6.62
N TYR A 121 10.01 -2.12 -5.81
CA TYR A 121 8.64 -1.86 -6.25
C TYR A 121 7.94 -0.87 -5.34
N ALA A 122 7.02 -0.08 -5.90
CA ALA A 122 6.07 0.68 -5.12
C ALA A 122 4.70 0.02 -5.16
N PHE A 123 4.04 -0.02 -4.01
CA PHE A 123 2.68 -0.51 -3.83
C PHE A 123 1.76 0.67 -3.48
N GLY A 124 0.87 1.02 -4.39
CA GLY A 124 -0.20 1.98 -4.14
C GLY A 124 -1.44 1.27 -3.63
N LEU A 125 -1.76 1.45 -2.35
CA LEU A 125 -3.00 0.98 -1.75
C LEU A 125 -4.06 2.06 -1.85
N GLY A 126 -5.13 1.79 -2.57
CA GLY A 126 -6.31 2.64 -2.69
C GLY A 126 -7.42 2.13 -1.79
N VAL A 127 -7.94 3.00 -0.92
CA VAL A 127 -8.95 2.59 0.06
C VAL A 127 -10.29 3.23 -0.26
N ARG A 128 -11.32 2.41 -0.45
CA ARG A 128 -12.73 2.76 -0.64
C ARG A 128 -13.54 2.45 0.63
N PRO A 129 -14.78 2.88 0.74
CA PRO A 129 -15.62 2.54 1.89
C PRO A 129 -15.72 1.04 2.17
N ASP A 130 -15.90 0.23 1.13
CA ASP A 130 -16.21 -1.19 1.26
C ASP A 130 -15.19 -2.11 0.55
N SER A 131 -14.09 -1.55 0.02
CA SER A 131 -13.12 -2.31 -0.75
C SER A 131 -11.74 -1.64 -0.75
N PHE A 132 -10.77 -2.39 -1.23
CA PHE A 132 -9.44 -1.89 -1.52
C PHE A 132 -9.12 -2.08 -3.00
N ASP A 133 -8.44 -1.10 -3.56
CA ASP A 133 -7.80 -1.20 -4.86
C ASP A 133 -6.28 -1.16 -4.68
N PHE A 134 -5.54 -1.63 -5.66
CA PHE A 134 -4.09 -1.57 -5.61
C PHE A 134 -3.47 -1.37 -6.98
N ALA A 135 -2.24 -0.89 -6.97
CA ALA A 135 -1.34 -0.92 -8.10
C ALA A 135 0.07 -1.26 -7.61
N ILE A 136 0.80 -2.09 -8.33
CA ILE A 136 2.21 -2.39 -8.06
C ILE A 136 3.00 -2.03 -9.32
N GLN A 137 4.09 -1.27 -9.15
CA GLN A 137 4.96 -0.86 -10.24
C GLN A 137 6.43 -0.97 -9.84
N SER A 138 7.30 -1.38 -10.75
CA SER A 138 8.73 -1.37 -10.51
C SER A 138 9.25 0.06 -10.36
N ARG A 139 10.30 0.24 -9.56
CA ARG A 139 11.00 1.54 -9.44
C ARG A 139 11.40 2.08 -10.82
N LYS A 140 11.96 1.23 -11.68
CA LYS A 140 12.37 1.62 -13.02
C LYS A 140 11.22 2.24 -13.82
N TYR A 141 10.07 1.55 -13.86
CA TYR A 141 8.87 2.06 -14.55
C TYR A 141 8.43 3.41 -14.00
N LEU A 142 8.36 3.55 -12.67
CA LEU A 142 7.95 4.78 -12.02
C LEU A 142 8.93 5.93 -12.27
N GLU A 143 10.22 5.68 -12.23
CA GLU A 143 11.23 6.70 -12.53
C GLU A 143 11.16 7.19 -13.98
N GLU A 144 10.92 6.32 -14.93
CA GLU A 144 10.69 6.66 -16.33
C GLU A 144 9.37 7.44 -16.52
N THR A 145 8.30 7.03 -15.84
CA THR A 145 6.97 7.65 -15.89
C THR A 145 6.94 8.99 -15.17
N LEU A 146 7.58 9.08 -13.99
CA LEU A 146 7.64 10.30 -13.18
C LEU A 146 8.26 11.49 -13.91
N THR A 147 9.15 11.27 -14.88
CA THR A 147 9.74 12.32 -15.68
C THR A 147 8.78 12.91 -16.72
N THR A 148 7.73 12.20 -17.07
CA THR A 148 6.82 12.54 -18.18
C THR A 148 5.38 12.82 -17.77
N ASN A 149 4.86 12.13 -16.76
CA ASN A 149 3.42 12.05 -16.49
C ASN A 149 2.99 12.45 -15.07
N MET A 150 3.93 12.72 -14.15
CA MET A 150 3.62 13.07 -12.77
C MET A 150 4.06 14.48 -12.41
N SER A 151 3.23 15.20 -11.67
CA SER A 151 3.60 16.51 -11.14
C SER A 151 4.48 16.34 -9.90
N ARG A 152 5.50 17.17 -9.83
CA ARG A 152 6.41 17.26 -8.69
C ARG A 152 5.77 18.08 -7.59
N ASP A 153 5.78 17.59 -6.37
CA ASP A 153 5.33 18.36 -5.22
C ASP A 153 6.39 19.37 -4.75
N VAL A 154 6.00 20.23 -3.81
CA VAL A 154 6.88 21.28 -3.26
C VAL A 154 8.07 20.73 -2.46
N LYS A 155 8.05 19.46 -2.06
CA LYS A 155 9.13 18.80 -1.31
C LYS A 155 10.09 18.03 -2.21
N GLY A 156 9.88 18.08 -3.53
CA GLY A 156 10.68 17.31 -4.48
C GLY A 156 10.27 15.84 -4.61
N SER A 157 9.19 15.43 -3.99
CA SER A 157 8.56 14.13 -4.23
C SER A 157 7.52 14.23 -5.34
N TYR A 158 7.14 13.08 -5.87
CA TYR A 158 6.22 12.97 -6.99
C TYR A 158 4.89 12.39 -6.54
N LYS A 159 3.83 12.75 -7.25
CA LYS A 159 2.52 12.13 -7.12
C LYS A 159 2.41 10.96 -8.08
N TRP A 160 2.01 9.84 -7.57
CA TRP A 160 1.54 8.72 -8.34
C TRP A 160 0.02 8.68 -8.26
N SER A 161 -0.68 8.67 -9.39
CA SER A 161 -2.13 8.79 -9.42
C SER A 161 -2.76 7.68 -10.24
N SER A 162 -3.88 7.17 -9.80
CA SER A 162 -4.69 6.17 -10.51
C SER A 162 -5.29 6.67 -11.86
N THR A 163 -5.10 7.94 -12.20
CA THR A 163 -5.43 8.46 -13.55
C THR A 163 -4.38 8.12 -14.60
N LEU A 164 -3.16 7.86 -14.16
CA LEU A 164 -2.16 7.27 -15.03
C LEU A 164 -2.61 5.83 -15.31
N ARG A 165 -2.37 5.33 -16.51
CA ARG A 165 -2.76 3.97 -16.93
C ARG A 165 -2.02 2.86 -16.17
N ASP A 166 -1.93 3.02 -14.88
CA ASP A 166 -1.25 2.13 -13.95
C ASP A 166 -2.27 1.08 -13.54
N ASN A 167 -2.36 -0.02 -14.18
CA ASN A 167 -3.11 -1.24 -13.87
C ASN A 167 -3.68 -1.30 -12.44
N VAL A 168 -4.56 -0.34 -12.11
CA VAL A 168 -5.25 -0.30 -10.82
C VAL A 168 -6.33 -1.37 -10.83
N MET A 169 -6.26 -2.27 -9.88
CA MET A 169 -7.14 -3.44 -9.77
C MET A 169 -7.77 -3.47 -8.39
N ASN A 170 -8.95 -4.08 -8.29
CA ASN A 170 -9.49 -4.41 -6.96
C ASN A 170 -8.54 -5.38 -6.24
N LEU A 171 -8.32 -5.17 -4.97
CA LEU A 171 -7.46 -6.01 -4.14
C LEU A 171 -8.19 -7.31 -3.78
N THR A 172 -8.14 -8.26 -4.68
CA THR A 172 -8.59 -9.64 -4.49
C THR A 172 -7.41 -10.60 -4.57
N GLU A 173 -7.58 -11.81 -4.06
CA GLU A 173 -6.54 -12.85 -4.15
C GLU A 173 -6.13 -13.09 -5.61
N GLU A 174 -7.12 -13.25 -6.50
CA GLU A 174 -6.90 -13.52 -7.93
C GLU A 174 -6.12 -12.38 -8.62
N ASN A 175 -6.59 -11.14 -8.47
CA ASN A 175 -5.94 -9.97 -9.08
C ASN A 175 -4.54 -9.74 -8.54
N PHE A 176 -4.32 -10.00 -7.25
CA PHE A 176 -3.01 -9.85 -6.63
C PHE A 176 -2.02 -10.87 -7.19
N ILE A 177 -2.40 -12.16 -7.27
CA ILE A 177 -1.57 -13.20 -7.86
C ILE A 177 -1.26 -12.88 -9.32
N GLN A 178 -2.27 -12.58 -10.12
CA GLN A 178 -2.09 -12.20 -11.52
C GLN A 178 -1.06 -11.07 -11.66
N ARG A 179 -1.18 -10.04 -10.82
CA ARG A 179 -0.26 -8.90 -10.89
C ARG A 179 1.17 -9.25 -10.53
N LEU A 180 1.40 -10.13 -9.57
CA LEU A 180 2.74 -10.62 -9.24
C LEU A 180 3.36 -11.44 -10.37
N GLU A 181 2.56 -12.29 -11.03
CA GLU A 181 2.99 -13.05 -12.22
C GLU A 181 3.44 -12.12 -13.35
N GLU A 182 2.64 -11.07 -13.67
CA GLU A 182 2.98 -10.07 -14.68
C GLU A 182 4.29 -9.32 -14.38
N LEU A 183 4.64 -9.19 -13.11
CA LEU A 183 5.87 -8.51 -12.66
C LEU A 183 7.06 -9.46 -12.51
N GLY A 184 6.86 -10.78 -12.68
CA GLY A 184 7.89 -11.79 -12.44
C GLY A 184 8.24 -11.94 -10.96
N LEU A 185 7.28 -11.69 -10.06
CA LEU A 185 7.38 -11.81 -8.61
C LEU A 185 6.69 -13.09 -8.09
N ALA A 186 6.16 -13.90 -8.99
CA ALA A 186 5.49 -15.17 -8.70
C ALA A 186 6.47 -16.33 -8.66
#